data_735ad9112bb208fb927bb5116e46f64f
#
_entry.id   735ad9112bb208fb927bb5116e46f64f
#
_cell.length_a   1.000
_cell.length_b   1.000
_cell.length_c   1.000
_cell.angle_alpha   90.00
_cell.angle_beta   90.00
_cell.angle_gamma   90.00
#
_symmetry.space_group_name_H-M   'P 1'
#
loop_
_entity.id
_entity.type
_entity.pdbx_description
1 polymer ?
#
loop_
_entity_poly.entity_id
_entity_poly.type
_entity_poly.pdbx_seq_one_letter_code
_entity_poly.pdbx_strand_id
1 'polypeptide(L)'
;DRAGNAARHDAVRQMLDFAMDRLPRAGYGPYYLYRQKFSAGGFENVGWCKPGTESFYNIAMMEEIQTILSCGAGGVSKRVERETGRITRYSAPKYPREYLDAGARIAAGKRRLLRESEDKIC
;
A
#
# COMPACT_ATOMS: atom_id res chain seq x y z
N ASP A 1 26.32 8.80 8.87
CA ASP A 1 26.41 9.93 9.81
C ASP A 1 25.27 9.79 10.85
N ARG A 2 25.61 9.31 12.09
CA ARG A 2 24.62 9.04 13.15
C ARG A 2 23.90 10.30 13.62
N ALA A 3 24.57 11.42 13.65
CA ALA A 3 24.01 12.71 14.10
C ALA A 3 22.95 13.24 13.11
N GLY A 4 23.20 13.15 11.83
CA GLY A 4 22.22 13.54 10.80
C GLY A 4 20.97 12.65 10.80
N ASN A 5 21.11 11.36 11.13
CA ASN A 5 19.95 10.46 11.27
C ASN A 5 19.12 10.77 12.52
N ALA A 6 19.75 11.08 13.64
CA ALA A 6 19.05 11.46 14.87
C ALA A 6 18.25 12.76 14.69
N ALA A 7 18.84 13.79 14.07
CA ALA A 7 18.16 15.05 13.80
C ALA A 7 16.96 14.86 12.86
N ARG A 8 17.07 14.01 11.84
CA ARG A 8 15.93 13.68 10.95
C ARG A 8 14.82 12.94 11.68
N HIS A 9 15.19 12.01 12.57
CA HIS A 9 14.23 11.27 13.38
C HIS A 9 13.42 12.20 14.28
N ASP A 10 14.09 13.13 14.96
CA ASP A 10 13.44 14.09 15.84
C ASP A 10 12.53 15.05 15.06
N ALA A 11 12.93 15.51 13.90
CA ALA A 11 12.09 16.34 13.03
C ALA A 11 10.82 15.60 12.59
N VAL A 12 10.94 14.34 12.15
CA VAL A 12 9.78 13.52 11.76
C VAL A 12 8.84 13.31 12.95
N ARG A 13 9.37 13.02 14.13
CA ARG A 13 8.55 12.87 15.34
C ARG A 13 7.78 14.15 15.66
N GLN A 14 8.43 15.32 15.65
CA GLN A 14 7.76 16.59 15.90
C GLN A 14 6.66 16.89 14.88
N MET A 15 6.87 16.57 13.59
CA MET A 15 5.84 16.72 12.55
C MET A 15 4.64 15.81 12.81
N LEU A 16 4.87 14.55 13.21
CA LEU A 16 3.81 13.61 13.55
C LEU A 16 3.04 14.04 14.79
N ASP A 17 3.72 14.45 15.86
CA ASP A 17 3.11 14.95 17.09
C ASP A 17 2.24 16.19 16.81
N PHE A 18 2.73 17.12 15.98
CA PHE A 18 1.97 18.26 15.53
C PHE A 18 0.71 17.85 14.74
N ALA A 19 0.83 16.93 13.81
CA ALA A 19 -0.30 16.44 13.03
C ALA A 19 -1.35 15.73 13.92
N MET A 20 -0.90 14.89 14.85
CA MET A 20 -1.77 14.17 15.79
C MET A 20 -2.51 15.10 16.76
N ASP A 21 -1.96 16.26 17.10
CA ASP A 21 -2.64 17.28 17.89
C ASP A 21 -3.64 18.10 17.04
N ARG A 22 -3.26 18.48 15.82
CA ARG A 22 -4.01 19.42 15.00
C ARG A 22 -5.16 18.81 14.21
N LEU A 23 -4.95 17.60 13.66
CA LEU A 23 -5.95 16.97 12.80
C LEU A 23 -7.27 16.67 13.53
N PRO A 24 -7.29 16.09 14.75
CA PRO A 24 -8.54 15.91 15.49
C PRO A 24 -9.28 17.21 15.80
N ARG A 25 -8.55 18.27 16.16
CA ARG A 25 -9.14 19.60 16.39
C ARG A 25 -9.76 20.22 15.14
N ALA A 26 -9.30 19.82 13.97
CA ALA A 26 -9.85 20.24 12.67
C ALA A 26 -10.97 19.29 12.16
N GLY A 27 -11.41 18.33 12.97
CA GLY A 27 -12.50 17.40 12.64
C GLY A 27 -12.06 16.21 11.78
N TYR A 28 -10.76 15.92 11.71
CA TYR A 28 -10.26 14.71 11.05
C TYR A 28 -10.13 13.56 12.05
N GLY A 29 -10.52 12.36 11.62
CA GLY A 29 -10.31 11.11 12.33
C GLY A 29 -9.34 10.17 11.60
N PRO A 30 -8.61 9.30 12.31
CA PRO A 30 -7.82 8.25 11.66
C PRO A 30 -8.77 7.19 11.07
N TYR A 31 -8.45 6.68 9.86
CA TYR A 31 -9.28 5.66 9.22
C TYR A 31 -8.50 4.46 8.66
N TYR A 32 -7.17 4.56 8.57
CA TYR A 32 -6.29 3.41 8.39
C TYR A 32 -4.93 3.63 9.05
N LEU A 33 -4.25 2.52 9.36
CA LEU A 33 -2.91 2.50 9.92
C LEU A 33 -2.01 1.59 9.08
N TYR A 34 -0.87 2.11 8.64
CA TYR A 34 0.12 1.34 7.91
C TYR A 34 1.51 1.49 8.50
N ARG A 35 2.12 0.37 8.90
CA ARG A 35 3.49 0.36 9.43
C ARG A 35 4.50 0.27 8.29
N GLN A 36 5.25 1.34 8.06
CA GLN A 36 6.35 1.36 7.09
C GLN A 36 7.59 0.64 7.64
N LYS A 37 8.00 -0.45 6.97
CA LYS A 37 9.16 -1.25 7.38
C LYS A 37 10.51 -0.56 7.17
N PHE A 38 10.59 0.44 6.28
CA PHE A 38 11.85 1.08 5.86
C PHE A 38 11.82 2.61 6.01
N SER A 39 11.00 3.15 6.90
CA SER A 39 11.00 4.58 7.21
C SER A 39 12.01 4.91 8.30
N ALA A 40 12.60 6.10 8.24
CA ALA A 40 13.44 6.62 9.32
C ALA A 40 12.62 6.69 10.61
N GLY A 41 13.04 5.91 11.63
CA GLY A 41 12.37 5.85 12.93
C GLY A 41 11.25 4.83 13.08
N GLY A 42 10.88 4.07 12.02
CA GLY A 42 9.85 3.03 12.09
C GLY A 42 8.45 3.57 12.43
N PHE A 43 8.19 4.84 12.13
CA PHE A 43 6.91 5.48 12.39
C PHE A 43 5.81 4.89 11.52
N GLU A 44 4.61 4.86 12.07
CA GLU A 44 3.41 4.40 11.38
C GLU A 44 2.84 5.51 10.48
N ASN A 45 2.32 5.11 9.32
CA ASN A 45 1.59 6.01 8.43
C ASN A 45 0.10 5.91 8.74
N VAL A 46 -0.48 6.98 9.26
CA VAL A 46 -1.91 7.06 9.61
C VAL A 46 -2.63 7.86 8.53
N GLY A 47 -3.68 7.28 7.95
CA GLY A 47 -4.59 8.01 7.08
C GLY A 47 -5.62 8.79 7.88
N TRP A 48 -5.77 10.07 7.59
CA TRP A 48 -6.71 10.96 8.25
C TRP A 48 -7.76 11.46 7.25
N CYS A 49 -9.02 11.48 7.64
CA CYS A 49 -10.09 12.03 6.83
C CYS A 49 -11.20 12.65 7.70
N LYS A 50 -12.06 13.46 7.10
CA LYS A 50 -13.31 13.87 7.73
C LYS A 50 -14.33 12.74 7.64
N PRO A 51 -15.24 12.61 8.60
CA PRO A 51 -16.29 11.59 8.56
C PRO A 51 -17.06 11.61 7.23
N GLY A 52 -17.23 10.43 6.60
CA GLY A 52 -17.92 10.27 5.32
C GLY A 52 -17.06 10.57 4.09
N THR A 53 -15.75 10.85 4.25
CA THR A 53 -14.81 11.07 3.13
C THR A 53 -13.70 10.03 3.08
N GLU A 54 -13.90 8.87 3.71
CA GLU A 54 -12.96 7.76 3.74
C GLU A 54 -12.70 7.23 2.32
N SER A 55 -11.42 7.09 1.94
CA SER A 55 -11.07 6.48 0.66
C SER A 55 -11.18 4.95 0.78
N PHE A 56 -12.20 4.38 0.14
CA PHE A 56 -12.38 2.93 0.05
C PHE A 56 -11.15 2.22 -0.53
N TYR A 57 -10.51 2.82 -1.53
CA TYR A 57 -9.27 2.29 -2.10
C TYR A 57 -8.16 2.14 -1.06
N ASN A 58 -7.96 3.15 -0.20
CA ASN A 58 -6.94 3.09 0.84
C ASN A 58 -7.25 1.99 1.85
N ILE A 59 -8.51 1.86 2.27
CA ILE A 59 -8.95 0.80 3.17
C ILE A 59 -8.70 -0.57 2.54
N ALA A 60 -9.16 -0.79 1.29
CA ALA A 60 -8.97 -2.05 0.58
C ALA A 60 -7.50 -2.42 0.38
N MET A 61 -6.63 -1.41 0.19
CA MET A 61 -5.18 -1.61 0.06
C MET A 61 -4.53 -2.01 1.39
N MET A 62 -4.88 -1.33 2.49
CA MET A 62 -4.24 -1.51 3.79
C MET A 62 -4.73 -2.76 4.50
N GLU A 63 -6.03 -3.01 4.47
CA GLU A 63 -6.65 -4.20 5.09
C GLU A 63 -6.52 -5.47 4.24
N GLU A 64 -6.02 -5.33 3.00
CA GLU A 64 -5.84 -6.46 2.07
C GLU A 64 -7.09 -7.32 1.87
N ILE A 65 -8.26 -6.68 1.87
CA ILE A 65 -9.58 -7.34 1.78
C ILE A 65 -10.05 -7.58 0.35
N GLN A 66 -9.39 -7.00 -0.64
CA GLN A 66 -9.81 -7.03 -2.03
C GLN A 66 -8.65 -7.29 -2.99
N THR A 67 -8.94 -8.05 -4.06
CA THR A 67 -8.03 -8.20 -5.20
C THR A 67 -7.87 -6.87 -5.92
N ILE A 68 -6.62 -6.46 -6.16
CA ILE A 68 -6.27 -5.20 -6.81
C ILE A 68 -5.35 -5.48 -8.00
N LEU A 69 -5.77 -5.03 -9.19
CA LEU A 69 -4.93 -5.03 -10.39
C LEU A 69 -4.34 -3.64 -10.59
N SER A 70 -3.04 -3.52 -10.38
CA SER A 70 -2.36 -2.25 -10.57
C SER A 70 -1.89 -2.06 -12.01
N CYS A 71 -1.89 -0.82 -12.49
CA CYS A 71 -1.36 -0.41 -13.78
C CYS A 71 -0.17 0.53 -13.58
N GLY A 72 0.79 0.47 -14.50
CA GLY A 72 1.98 1.31 -14.46
C GLY A 72 3.26 0.56 -14.08
N ALA A 73 4.40 1.19 -14.37
CA ALA A 73 5.71 0.68 -14.03
C ALA A 73 5.88 0.59 -12.52
N GLY A 74 6.45 -0.52 -12.04
CA GLY A 74 6.61 -0.80 -10.61
C GLY A 74 5.31 -1.12 -9.87
N GLY A 75 4.17 -1.17 -10.56
CA GLY A 75 2.89 -1.52 -9.97
C GLY A 75 2.87 -2.96 -9.47
N VAL A 76 2.30 -3.19 -8.29
CA VAL A 76 2.11 -4.50 -7.69
C VAL A 76 0.63 -4.85 -7.68
N SER A 77 0.25 -5.84 -8.48
CA SER A 77 -1.08 -6.44 -8.42
C SER A 77 -1.10 -7.49 -7.30
N LYS A 78 -2.16 -7.51 -6.53
CA LYS A 78 -2.37 -8.53 -5.49
C LYS A 78 -3.73 -9.18 -5.63
N ARG A 79 -3.76 -10.49 -5.46
CA ARG A 79 -4.97 -11.27 -5.37
C ARG A 79 -5.17 -11.71 -3.93
N VAL A 80 -6.37 -11.47 -3.43
CA VAL A 80 -6.81 -11.93 -2.11
C VAL A 80 -7.79 -13.08 -2.31
N GLU A 81 -7.48 -14.23 -1.77
CA GLU A 81 -8.35 -15.41 -1.75
C GLU A 81 -9.31 -15.29 -0.56
N ARG A 82 -10.60 -15.16 -0.84
CA ARG A 82 -11.62 -14.84 0.19
C ARG A 82 -11.75 -15.90 1.28
N GLU A 83 -11.60 -17.18 0.92
CA GLU A 83 -11.79 -18.30 1.85
C GLU A 83 -10.62 -18.47 2.82
N THR A 84 -9.40 -18.26 2.35
CA THR A 84 -8.17 -18.54 3.11
C THR A 84 -7.47 -17.28 3.59
N GLY A 85 -7.83 -16.10 3.05
CA GLY A 85 -7.10 -14.87 3.26
C GLY A 85 -5.70 -14.85 2.60
N ARG A 86 -5.36 -15.86 1.79
CA ARG A 86 -4.06 -15.94 1.13
C ARG A 86 -3.88 -14.83 0.11
N ILE A 87 -2.71 -14.21 0.13
CA ILE A 87 -2.37 -13.13 -0.79
C ILE A 87 -1.25 -13.57 -1.72
N THR A 88 -1.54 -13.53 -3.01
CA THR A 88 -0.56 -13.73 -4.09
C THR A 88 -0.29 -12.41 -4.78
N ARG A 89 0.97 -12.14 -5.13
CA ARG A 89 1.39 -10.87 -5.72
C ARG A 89 2.08 -11.07 -7.06
N TYR A 90 1.83 -10.13 -7.98
CA TYR A 90 2.55 -10.01 -9.24
C TYR A 90 3.07 -8.58 -9.38
N SER A 91 4.40 -8.43 -9.57
CA SER A 91 5.04 -7.13 -9.74
C SER A 91 5.34 -6.88 -11.22
N ALA A 92 4.90 -5.74 -11.73
CA ALA A 92 5.28 -5.27 -13.06
C ALA A 92 6.73 -4.75 -13.05
N PRO A 93 7.42 -4.69 -14.23
CA PRO A 93 8.74 -4.09 -14.35
C PRO A 93 8.79 -2.69 -13.74
N LYS A 94 9.86 -2.41 -13.01
CA LYS A 94 9.99 -1.17 -12.22
C LYS A 94 10.25 0.05 -13.09
N TYR A 95 10.98 -0.12 -14.18
CA TYR A 95 11.38 0.99 -15.03
C TYR A 95 10.37 1.21 -16.15
N PRO A 96 10.03 2.48 -16.50
CA PRO A 96 9.00 2.78 -17.49
C PRO A 96 9.26 2.14 -18.86
N ARG A 97 10.50 2.18 -19.35
CA ARG A 97 10.86 1.58 -20.64
C ARG A 97 10.63 0.08 -20.67
N GLU A 98 11.12 -0.64 -19.65
CA GLU A 98 10.90 -2.08 -19.53
C GLU A 98 9.42 -2.44 -19.40
N TYR A 99 8.64 -1.57 -18.75
CA TYR A 99 7.19 -1.75 -18.62
C TYR A 99 6.49 -1.65 -19.98
N LEU A 100 6.86 -0.67 -20.81
CA LEU A 100 6.30 -0.50 -22.17
C LEU A 100 6.60 -1.70 -23.06
N ASP A 101 7.83 -2.22 -23.01
CA ASP A 101 8.28 -3.36 -23.82
C ASP A 101 7.70 -4.70 -23.33
N ALA A 102 7.16 -4.76 -22.12
CA ALA A 102 6.71 -5.99 -21.48
C ALA A 102 5.18 -6.22 -21.50
N GLY A 103 4.42 -5.49 -22.30
CA GLY A 103 2.95 -5.48 -22.27
C GLY A 103 2.31 -6.87 -22.30
N ALA A 104 2.71 -7.73 -23.23
CA ALA A 104 2.19 -9.11 -23.33
C ALA A 104 2.54 -9.96 -22.11
N ARG A 105 3.78 -9.85 -21.59
CA ARG A 105 4.24 -10.56 -20.38
C ARG A 105 3.48 -10.10 -19.14
N ILE A 106 3.22 -8.80 -19.02
CA ILE A 106 2.44 -8.23 -17.91
C ILE A 106 1.01 -8.76 -17.95
N ALA A 107 0.37 -8.74 -19.11
CA ALA A 107 -0.98 -9.27 -19.29
C ALA A 107 -1.05 -10.77 -18.93
N ALA A 108 -0.10 -11.58 -19.40
CA ALA A 108 -0.02 -13.00 -19.06
C ALA A 108 0.19 -13.23 -17.55
N GLY A 109 1.07 -12.45 -16.90
CA GLY A 109 1.31 -12.52 -15.47
C GLY A 109 0.07 -12.20 -14.64
N LYS A 110 -0.68 -11.17 -15.01
CA LYS A 110 -1.93 -10.81 -14.34
C LYS A 110 -3.04 -11.85 -14.55
N ARG A 111 -3.17 -12.41 -15.76
CA ARG A 111 -4.10 -13.52 -16.02
C ARG A 111 -3.78 -14.73 -15.17
N ARG A 112 -2.51 -15.12 -15.05
CA ARG A 112 -2.07 -16.22 -14.18
C ARG A 112 -2.42 -15.93 -12.72
N LEU A 113 -2.13 -14.72 -12.23
CA LEU A 113 -2.50 -14.28 -10.88
C LEU A 113 -3.98 -14.50 -10.59
N LEU A 114 -4.87 -14.26 -11.57
CA LEU A 114 -6.31 -14.42 -11.39
C LEU A 114 -6.79 -15.87 -11.50
N ARG A 115 -6.12 -16.73 -12.29
CA ARG A 115 -6.52 -18.13 -12.56
C ARG A 115 -6.14 -19.12 -11.48
N GLU A 116 -5.15 -18.84 -10.64
CA GLU A 116 -4.65 -19.78 -9.60
C GLU A 116 -5.72 -20.25 -8.59
N SER A 117 -7.00 -19.84 -8.75
CA SER A 117 -8.13 -20.31 -7.96
C SER A 117 -8.96 -21.39 -8.60
N GLU A 118 -8.91 -21.55 -9.93
CA GLU A 118 -9.76 -22.51 -10.64
C GLU A 118 -9.22 -23.95 -10.56
N ASP A 119 -7.90 -24.11 -10.35
CA ASP A 119 -7.22 -25.42 -10.35
C ASP A 119 -7.29 -26.18 -9.01
N LYS A 120 -8.01 -25.67 -8.01
CA LYS A 120 -8.13 -26.33 -6.68
C LYS A 120 -9.52 -26.81 -6.32
N ILE A 121 -10.45 -26.78 -7.28
CA ILE A 121 -11.77 -27.40 -7.12
C ILE A 121 -11.82 -28.65 -8.01
N CYS A 122 -11.01 -29.63 -7.66
CA CYS A 122 -11.18 -31.04 -8.09
C CYS A 122 -10.76 -31.93 -6.93
#